data_bcb3e6fbbbf2e8f0909192f8c61de6be
#
_entry.id   bcb3e6fbbbf2e8f0909192f8c61de6be
#
_cell.length_a   1.000
_cell.length_b   1.000
_cell.length_c   1.000
_cell.angle_alpha   90.00
_cell.angle_beta   90.00
_cell.angle_gamma   90.00
#
_symmetry.space_group_name_H-M   'P 1'
#
loop_
_entity.id
_entity.type
_entity.pdbx_description
1 polymer ?
#
loop_
_entity_poly.entity_id
_entity_poly.type
_entity_poly.pdbx_seq_one_letter_code
_entity_poly.pdbx_strand_id
1 'polypeptide(L)'
;VSDNLRKGAALNAVQIAEQLADFLLTGAVSNALNMPSVSAEEAPRLRPYMKLAEQLGSFAGQATRSAVKEVTLAFEGVCGELNCKPLTAIALQGLLAPLMEGVNMVNAPMIAKQRNIRVTEIRSDDAGAYQSRIMLTVTTETQTRSIAGTLFNEEPRVIAIKGIPIDASLGAHMLYITNRDKPGLIGALGTLLGD
;
A
#
# COMPACT_ATOMS: atom_id res chain seq x y z
N VAL A 1 -2.46 18.50 45.27
CA VAL A 1 -1.89 17.41 44.45
C VAL A 1 -2.98 16.64 43.73
N SER A 2 -4.09 16.27 44.44
CA SER A 2 -5.18 15.47 43.83
C SER A 2 -5.98 16.21 42.75
N ASP A 3 -6.12 17.52 42.85
CA ASP A 3 -6.90 18.34 41.89
C ASP A 3 -6.16 18.51 40.54
N ASN A 4 -4.83 18.62 40.57
CA ASN A 4 -4.00 18.65 39.35
C ASN A 4 -3.99 17.29 38.62
N LEU A 5 -4.04 16.18 39.32
CA LEU A 5 -4.16 14.85 38.72
C LEU A 5 -5.52 14.66 38.03
N ARG A 6 -6.62 15.13 38.66
CA ARG A 6 -7.97 15.05 38.07
C ARG A 6 -8.10 15.97 36.84
N LYS A 7 -7.58 17.20 36.89
CA LYS A 7 -7.57 18.12 35.74
C LYS A 7 -6.72 17.57 34.61
N GLY A 8 -5.55 17.01 34.91
CA GLY A 8 -4.71 16.36 33.90
C GLY A 8 -5.39 15.16 33.24
N ALA A 9 -6.06 14.29 34.01
CA ALA A 9 -6.79 13.15 33.47
C ALA A 9 -7.96 13.58 32.60
N ALA A 10 -8.74 14.61 33.01
CA ALA A 10 -9.86 15.14 32.23
C ALA A 10 -9.36 15.76 30.90
N LEU A 11 -8.27 16.54 30.95
CA LEU A 11 -7.68 17.14 29.74
C LEU A 11 -7.19 16.06 28.76
N ASN A 12 -6.51 15.03 29.28
CA ASN A 12 -6.07 13.92 28.44
C ASN A 12 -7.22 13.16 27.80
N ALA A 13 -8.33 12.96 28.55
CA ALA A 13 -9.52 12.31 28.01
C ALA A 13 -10.16 13.12 26.87
N VAL A 14 -10.22 14.45 27.01
CA VAL A 14 -10.73 15.33 25.94
C VAL A 14 -9.80 15.28 24.72
N GLN A 15 -8.50 15.38 24.92
CA GLN A 15 -7.51 15.30 23.81
C GLN A 15 -7.59 13.97 23.07
N ILE A 16 -7.73 12.85 23.79
CA ILE A 16 -7.91 11.54 23.16
C ILE A 16 -9.22 11.48 22.37
N ALA A 17 -10.31 12.03 22.92
CA ALA A 17 -11.59 12.07 22.22
C ALA A 17 -11.53 12.93 20.94
N GLU A 18 -10.86 14.07 20.98
CA GLU A 18 -10.64 14.92 19.81
C GLU A 18 -9.79 14.19 18.75
N GLN A 19 -8.67 13.57 19.14
CA GLN A 19 -7.84 12.81 18.22
C GLN A 19 -8.57 11.62 17.58
N LEU A 20 -9.44 10.95 18.36
CA LEU A 20 -10.27 9.87 17.83
C LEU A 20 -11.33 10.40 16.85
N ALA A 21 -11.95 11.53 17.17
CA ALA A 21 -12.91 12.18 16.27
C ALA A 21 -12.23 12.61 14.96
N ASP A 22 -11.05 13.23 15.03
CA ASP A 22 -10.26 13.60 13.86
C ASP A 22 -9.92 12.39 12.99
N PHE A 23 -9.48 11.30 13.62
CA PHE A 23 -9.21 10.06 12.90
C PHE A 23 -10.44 9.50 12.19
N LEU A 24 -11.59 9.46 12.88
CA LEU A 24 -12.82 8.92 12.30
C LEU A 24 -13.40 9.80 11.19
N LEU A 25 -13.28 11.12 11.31
CA LEU A 25 -13.84 12.07 10.35
C LEU A 25 -12.92 12.34 9.15
N THR A 26 -11.62 12.46 9.39
CA THR A 26 -10.64 12.91 8.37
C THR A 26 -9.62 11.85 8.00
N GLY A 27 -9.41 10.84 8.86
CA GLY A 27 -8.32 9.88 8.73
C GLY A 27 -6.97 10.40 9.25
N ALA A 28 -6.96 11.59 9.90
CA ALA A 28 -5.74 12.14 10.49
C ALA A 28 -5.27 11.29 11.67
N VAL A 29 -3.96 11.04 11.73
CA VAL A 29 -3.31 10.33 12.84
C VAL A 29 -2.33 11.28 13.52
N SER A 30 -2.70 11.77 14.70
CA SER A 30 -1.85 12.61 15.53
C SER A 30 -1.41 11.85 16.77
N ASN A 31 -0.14 12.02 17.17
CA ASN A 31 0.42 11.46 18.42
C ASN A 31 0.28 9.93 18.60
N ALA A 32 0.16 9.17 17.53
CA ALA A 32 0.21 7.71 17.63
C ALA A 32 1.64 7.24 17.92
N LEU A 33 1.80 6.35 18.89
CA LEU A 33 3.12 5.84 19.30
C LEU A 33 3.71 4.86 18.27
N ASN A 34 2.87 4.21 17.49
CA ASN A 34 3.22 3.08 16.63
C ASN A 34 2.70 3.20 15.20
N MET A 35 2.15 4.35 14.82
CA MET A 35 1.74 4.67 13.45
C MET A 35 2.41 5.94 12.96
N PRO A 36 2.73 6.05 11.67
CA PRO A 36 3.17 7.32 11.09
C PRO A 36 2.10 8.39 11.29
N SER A 37 2.49 9.55 11.78
CA SER A 37 1.57 10.68 11.92
C SER A 37 1.17 11.21 10.54
N VAL A 38 -0.11 11.49 10.36
CA VAL A 38 -0.70 12.10 9.18
C VAL A 38 -1.54 13.27 9.65
N SER A 39 -1.22 14.47 9.20
CA SER A 39 -2.00 15.66 9.56
C SER A 39 -3.38 15.65 8.90
N ALA A 40 -4.34 16.42 9.47
CA ALA A 40 -5.67 16.56 8.89
C ALA A 40 -5.64 17.18 7.47
N GLU A 41 -4.62 18.00 7.17
CA GLU A 41 -4.43 18.60 5.85
C GLU A 41 -3.87 17.59 4.83
N GLU A 42 -2.99 16.69 5.28
CA GLU A 42 -2.38 15.67 4.41
C GLU A 42 -3.29 14.46 4.18
N ALA A 43 -4.14 14.10 5.15
CA ALA A 43 -4.96 12.90 5.09
C ALA A 43 -5.84 12.80 3.82
N PRO A 44 -6.54 13.86 3.37
CA PRO A 44 -7.31 13.80 2.12
C PRO A 44 -6.44 13.53 0.89
N ARG A 45 -5.24 14.12 0.84
CA ARG A 45 -4.30 13.95 -0.28
C ARG A 45 -3.65 12.56 -0.29
N LEU A 46 -3.40 11.98 0.87
CA LEU A 46 -2.80 10.65 1.01
C LEU A 46 -3.78 9.51 0.76
N ARG A 47 -5.07 9.69 1.07
CA ARG A 47 -6.09 8.65 0.99
C ARG A 47 -6.13 7.90 -0.37
N PRO A 48 -6.14 8.56 -1.54
CA PRO A 48 -6.12 7.87 -2.82
C PRO A 48 -4.84 7.06 -3.03
N TYR A 49 -3.69 7.60 -2.62
CA TYR A 49 -2.39 6.90 -2.70
C TYR A 49 -2.30 5.72 -1.73
N MET A 50 -2.93 5.82 -0.55
CA MET A 50 -3.01 4.70 0.39
C MET A 50 -3.81 3.54 -0.22
N LYS A 51 -4.97 3.84 -0.85
CA LYS A 51 -5.77 2.85 -1.59
C LYS A 51 -4.95 2.19 -2.69
N LEU A 52 -4.21 2.99 -3.49
CA LEU A 52 -3.32 2.46 -4.53
C LEU A 52 -2.22 1.58 -3.93
N ALA A 53 -1.50 2.04 -2.91
CA ALA A 53 -0.40 1.31 -2.29
C ALA A 53 -0.85 -0.03 -1.68
N GLU A 54 -2.03 -0.05 -1.02
CA GLU A 54 -2.64 -1.27 -0.48
C GLU A 54 -2.96 -2.27 -1.59
N GLN A 55 -3.59 -1.81 -2.67
CA GLN A 55 -3.96 -2.66 -3.81
C GLN A 55 -2.74 -3.24 -4.52
N LEU A 56 -1.69 -2.43 -4.75
CA LEU A 56 -0.42 -2.91 -5.32
C LEU A 56 0.23 -3.95 -4.39
N GLY A 57 0.23 -3.70 -3.09
CA GLY A 57 0.69 -4.64 -2.08
C GLY A 57 -0.08 -5.96 -2.12
N SER A 58 -1.40 -5.90 -2.08
CA SER A 58 -2.29 -7.07 -2.11
C SER A 58 -2.09 -7.91 -3.37
N PHE A 59 -2.02 -7.27 -4.54
CA PHE A 59 -1.71 -7.97 -5.79
C PHE A 59 -0.35 -8.68 -5.71
N ALA A 60 0.69 -7.97 -5.27
CA ALA A 60 2.03 -8.54 -5.15
C ALA A 60 2.07 -9.71 -4.15
N GLY A 61 1.37 -9.59 -3.01
CA GLY A 61 1.27 -10.65 -2.01
C GLY A 61 0.59 -11.91 -2.54
N GLN A 62 -0.56 -11.77 -3.19
CA GLN A 62 -1.29 -12.88 -3.80
C GLN A 62 -0.51 -13.54 -4.96
N ALA A 63 0.28 -12.77 -5.70
CA ALA A 63 1.15 -13.29 -6.76
C ALA A 63 2.44 -13.95 -6.25
N THR A 64 2.75 -13.80 -4.94
CA THR A 64 3.99 -14.29 -4.33
C THR A 64 3.79 -15.73 -3.82
N ARG A 65 4.71 -16.64 -4.19
CA ARG A 65 4.66 -18.07 -3.82
C ARG A 65 5.90 -18.55 -3.03
N SER A 66 6.84 -17.68 -2.78
CA SER A 66 8.08 -18.00 -2.06
C SER A 66 8.43 -16.88 -1.08
N ALA A 67 9.34 -17.15 -0.14
CA ALA A 67 9.69 -16.21 0.91
C ALA A 67 10.18 -14.87 0.34
N VAL A 68 9.60 -13.77 0.83
CA VAL A 68 10.00 -12.41 0.48
C VAL A 68 11.32 -12.08 1.18
N LYS A 69 12.29 -11.56 0.43
CA LYS A 69 13.60 -11.13 0.94
C LYS A 69 13.74 -9.61 0.94
N GLU A 70 13.20 -8.97 -0.09
CA GLU A 70 13.33 -7.53 -0.25
C GLU A 70 12.07 -6.94 -0.87
N VAL A 71 11.72 -5.75 -0.41
CA VAL A 71 10.63 -4.93 -0.91
C VAL A 71 11.18 -3.55 -1.20
N THR A 72 11.08 -3.10 -2.43
CA THR A 72 11.42 -1.73 -2.81
C THR A 72 10.16 -0.99 -3.24
N LEU A 73 9.92 0.15 -2.63
CA LEU A 73 8.84 1.07 -2.95
C LEU A 73 9.44 2.34 -3.54
N ALA A 74 9.14 2.62 -4.80
CA ALA A 74 9.48 3.89 -5.43
C ALA A 74 8.23 4.77 -5.51
N PHE A 75 8.35 5.97 -4.94
CA PHE A 75 7.35 7.02 -4.94
C PHE A 75 7.86 8.14 -5.85
N GLU A 76 7.17 8.38 -6.95
CA GLU A 76 7.67 9.23 -8.04
C GLU A 76 6.66 10.33 -8.38
N GLY A 77 7.17 11.53 -8.70
CA GLY A 77 6.35 12.72 -8.94
C GLY A 77 5.66 13.20 -7.65
N VAL A 78 4.45 13.72 -7.75
CA VAL A 78 3.70 14.34 -6.63
C VAL A 78 3.62 13.45 -5.39
N CYS A 79 3.50 12.13 -5.54
CA CYS A 79 3.45 11.24 -4.38
C CYS A 79 4.80 11.12 -3.65
N GLY A 80 5.93 11.40 -4.32
CA GLY A 80 7.26 11.42 -3.71
C GLY A 80 7.46 12.59 -2.73
N GLU A 81 6.72 13.69 -2.90
CA GLU A 81 6.74 14.86 -2.02
C GLU A 81 5.94 14.66 -0.73
N LEU A 82 5.01 13.69 -0.74
CA LEU A 82 4.14 13.40 0.40
C LEU A 82 4.88 12.63 1.51
N ASN A 83 4.22 12.49 2.65
CA ASN A 83 4.68 11.58 3.69
C ASN A 83 4.51 10.11 3.21
N CYS A 84 5.60 9.50 2.74
CA CYS A 84 5.59 8.15 2.20
C CYS A 84 5.51 7.04 3.27
N LYS A 85 5.78 7.35 4.55
CA LYS A 85 5.76 6.32 5.62
C LYS A 85 4.42 5.59 5.76
N PRO A 86 3.26 6.29 5.76
CA PRO A 86 1.96 5.60 5.75
C PRO A 86 1.74 4.77 4.50
N LEU A 87 2.23 5.24 3.33
CA LEU A 87 2.11 4.52 2.07
C LEU A 87 2.92 3.22 2.09
N THR A 88 4.14 3.27 2.63
CA THR A 88 4.97 2.07 2.83
C THR A 88 4.31 1.09 3.80
N ALA A 89 3.78 1.57 4.91
CA ALA A 89 3.13 0.72 5.91
C ALA A 89 1.92 -0.02 5.34
N ILE A 90 1.07 0.67 4.58
CA ILE A 90 -0.14 0.06 3.99
C ILE A 90 0.19 -0.84 2.79
N ALA A 91 1.24 -0.53 2.01
CA ALA A 91 1.73 -1.42 0.97
C ALA A 91 2.27 -2.73 1.55
N LEU A 92 3.01 -2.66 2.67
CA LEU A 92 3.48 -3.84 3.39
C LEU A 92 2.33 -4.63 4.00
N GLN A 93 1.30 -3.98 4.55
CA GLN A 93 0.08 -4.64 4.98
C GLN A 93 -0.54 -5.43 3.83
N GLY A 94 -0.79 -4.79 2.69
CA GLY A 94 -1.35 -5.44 1.50
C GLY A 94 -0.52 -6.63 1.05
N LEU A 95 0.81 -6.49 1.02
CA LEU A 95 1.74 -7.56 0.62
C LEU A 95 1.72 -8.75 1.57
N LEU A 96 1.69 -8.50 2.87
CA LEU A 96 1.87 -9.54 3.87
C LEU A 96 0.54 -10.19 4.30
N ALA A 97 -0.58 -9.47 4.25
CA ALA A 97 -1.88 -10.00 4.67
C ALA A 97 -2.33 -11.27 3.92
N PRO A 98 -2.11 -11.43 2.59
CA PRO A 98 -2.38 -12.69 1.91
C PRO A 98 -1.48 -13.85 2.33
N LEU A 99 -0.34 -13.57 2.96
CA LEU A 99 0.69 -14.55 3.33
C LEU A 99 0.59 -14.97 4.80
N MET A 100 -0.08 -14.17 5.65
CA MET A 100 -0.18 -14.44 7.09
C MET A 100 -1.34 -13.67 7.74
N GLU A 101 -1.91 -14.25 8.77
CA GLU A 101 -3.01 -13.65 9.53
C GLU A 101 -2.54 -12.53 10.49
N GLY A 102 -3.47 -11.65 10.85
CA GLY A 102 -3.25 -10.61 11.86
C GLY A 102 -2.39 -9.43 11.43
N VAL A 103 -2.07 -9.31 10.13
CA VAL A 103 -1.30 -8.19 9.59
C VAL A 103 -2.21 -6.98 9.43
N ASN A 104 -1.72 -5.83 9.89
CA ASN A 104 -2.35 -4.52 9.70
C ASN A 104 -1.28 -3.44 9.46
N MET A 105 -1.70 -2.23 9.12
CA MET A 105 -0.81 -1.11 8.81
C MET A 105 0.17 -0.77 9.95
N VAL A 106 -0.24 -1.01 11.21
CA VAL A 106 0.58 -0.70 12.39
C VAL A 106 1.73 -1.70 12.55
N ASN A 107 1.43 -3.01 12.39
CA ASN A 107 2.39 -4.07 12.67
C ASN A 107 3.16 -4.55 11.42
N ALA A 108 2.69 -4.25 10.21
CA ALA A 108 3.33 -4.73 8.98
C ALA A 108 4.82 -4.36 8.85
N PRO A 109 5.26 -3.12 9.16
CA PRO A 109 6.69 -2.78 9.12
C PRO A 109 7.51 -3.57 10.15
N MET A 110 6.97 -3.81 11.34
CA MET A 110 7.62 -4.60 12.38
C MET A 110 7.74 -6.07 11.97
N ILE A 111 6.67 -6.64 11.42
CA ILE A 111 6.66 -8.02 10.91
C ILE A 111 7.70 -8.18 9.78
N ALA A 112 7.77 -7.22 8.84
CA ALA A 112 8.79 -7.23 7.79
C ALA A 112 10.21 -7.27 8.39
N LYS A 113 10.49 -6.44 9.39
CA LYS A 113 11.77 -6.43 10.11
C LYS A 113 12.05 -7.76 10.82
N GLN A 114 11.08 -8.31 11.55
CA GLN A 114 11.22 -9.59 12.27
C GLN A 114 11.49 -10.77 11.32
N ARG A 115 10.96 -10.70 10.10
CA ARG A 115 11.17 -11.70 9.05
C ARG A 115 12.41 -11.44 8.19
N ASN A 116 13.23 -10.47 8.57
CA ASN A 116 14.42 -10.05 7.82
C ASN A 116 14.13 -9.65 6.37
N ILE A 117 12.95 -9.08 6.12
CA ILE A 117 12.61 -8.50 4.82
C ILE A 117 13.24 -7.11 4.77
N ARG A 118 14.13 -6.89 3.81
CA ARG A 118 14.70 -5.56 3.57
C ARG A 118 13.65 -4.69 2.90
N VAL A 119 13.34 -3.55 3.51
CA VAL A 119 12.41 -2.56 2.95
C VAL A 119 13.18 -1.32 2.55
N THR A 120 13.08 -0.92 1.30
CA THR A 120 13.76 0.25 0.73
C THR A 120 12.73 1.19 0.14
N GLU A 121 12.80 2.48 0.50
CA GLU A 121 12.03 3.57 -0.10
C GLU A 121 12.93 4.36 -1.05
N ILE A 122 12.43 4.61 -2.24
CA ILE A 122 13.05 5.49 -3.24
C ILE A 122 12.07 6.62 -3.52
N ARG A 123 12.56 7.85 -3.58
CA ARG A 123 11.77 9.03 -3.94
C ARG A 123 12.38 9.72 -5.13
N SER A 124 11.56 10.14 -6.05
CA SER A 124 11.96 10.88 -7.25
C SER A 124 10.89 11.88 -7.63
N ASP A 125 11.29 13.04 -8.09
CA ASP A 125 10.38 14.06 -8.61
C ASP A 125 9.89 13.72 -10.02
N ASP A 126 10.58 12.80 -10.73
CA ASP A 126 10.25 12.36 -12.09
C ASP A 126 9.41 11.08 -12.05
N ALA A 127 8.17 11.18 -12.50
CA ALA A 127 7.25 10.06 -12.70
C ALA A 127 7.07 9.68 -14.19
N GLY A 128 7.92 10.20 -15.08
CA GLY A 128 7.82 10.00 -16.53
C GLY A 128 6.56 10.67 -17.13
N ALA A 129 5.73 9.89 -17.79
CA ALA A 129 4.50 10.38 -18.41
C ALA A 129 3.33 10.62 -17.43
N TYR A 130 3.51 10.33 -16.15
CA TYR A 130 2.46 10.40 -15.12
C TYR A 130 2.73 11.56 -14.16
N GLN A 131 1.68 12.11 -13.54
CA GLN A 131 1.84 13.10 -12.46
C GLN A 131 2.42 12.46 -11.20
N SER A 132 2.10 11.20 -10.97
CA SER A 132 2.60 10.41 -9.85
C SER A 132 2.63 8.93 -10.20
N ARG A 133 3.57 8.20 -9.64
CA ARG A 133 3.68 6.76 -9.82
C ARG A 133 4.15 6.12 -8.51
N ILE A 134 3.51 5.02 -8.13
CA ILE A 134 4.02 4.13 -7.09
C ILE A 134 4.46 2.84 -7.77
N MET A 135 5.71 2.45 -7.57
CA MET A 135 6.23 1.17 -8.05
C MET A 135 6.64 0.32 -6.85
N LEU A 136 6.04 -0.86 -6.77
CA LEU A 136 6.37 -1.89 -5.78
C LEU A 136 7.16 -3.00 -6.47
N THR A 137 8.37 -3.26 -5.99
CA THR A 137 9.21 -4.37 -6.42
C THR A 137 9.40 -5.33 -5.26
N VAL A 138 9.07 -6.59 -5.48
CA VAL A 138 9.20 -7.67 -4.50
C VAL A 138 10.21 -8.68 -5.00
N THR A 139 11.28 -8.87 -4.24
CA THR A 139 12.31 -9.88 -4.49
C THR A 139 12.13 -11.03 -3.52
N THR A 140 12.02 -12.22 -4.06
CA THR A 140 11.91 -13.48 -3.33
C THR A 140 13.18 -14.33 -3.57
N GLU A 141 13.23 -15.52 -3.01
CA GLU A 141 14.34 -16.44 -3.26
C GLU A 141 14.48 -16.86 -4.73
N THR A 142 13.39 -16.86 -5.47
CA THR A 142 13.34 -17.43 -6.82
C THR A 142 13.13 -16.41 -7.93
N GLN A 143 12.64 -15.21 -7.61
CA GLN A 143 12.28 -14.22 -8.63
C GLN A 143 12.13 -12.82 -8.06
N THR A 144 12.25 -11.83 -8.95
CA THR A 144 11.88 -10.43 -8.69
C THR A 144 10.69 -10.07 -9.57
N ARG A 145 9.71 -9.40 -8.98
CA ARG A 145 8.51 -8.92 -9.66
C ARG A 145 8.27 -7.47 -9.31
N SER A 146 7.83 -6.70 -10.29
CA SER A 146 7.40 -5.31 -10.09
C SER A 146 5.95 -5.11 -10.55
N ILE A 147 5.26 -4.24 -9.85
CA ILE A 147 3.97 -3.69 -10.24
C ILE A 147 4.02 -2.19 -10.03
N ALA A 148 3.51 -1.44 -11.00
CA ALA A 148 3.43 0.00 -10.91
C ALA A 148 1.99 0.47 -11.10
N GLY A 149 1.62 1.51 -10.37
CA GLY A 149 0.31 2.13 -10.45
C GLY A 149 0.37 3.64 -10.36
N THR A 150 -0.69 4.27 -10.78
CA THR A 150 -0.91 5.72 -10.72
C THR A 150 -2.34 6.01 -10.29
N LEU A 151 -2.64 7.28 -10.06
CA LEU A 151 -4.02 7.76 -9.87
C LEU A 151 -4.51 8.42 -11.16
N PHE A 152 -5.69 8.07 -11.58
CA PHE A 152 -6.42 8.74 -12.64
C PHE A 152 -7.76 9.25 -12.06
N ASN A 153 -7.91 10.57 -11.95
CA ASN A 153 -9.04 11.18 -11.24
C ASN A 153 -9.24 10.60 -9.83
N GLU A 154 -8.15 10.51 -9.06
CA GLU A 154 -8.10 9.93 -7.70
C GLU A 154 -8.39 8.42 -7.61
N GLU A 155 -8.69 7.75 -8.73
CA GLU A 155 -8.90 6.31 -8.78
C GLU A 155 -7.61 5.55 -9.11
N PRO A 156 -7.28 4.49 -8.36
CA PRO A 156 -6.11 3.66 -8.60
C PRO A 156 -6.17 2.93 -9.95
N ARG A 157 -5.05 2.99 -10.68
CA ARG A 157 -4.84 2.25 -11.93
C ARG A 157 -3.49 1.55 -11.90
N VAL A 158 -3.45 0.30 -12.33
CA VAL A 158 -2.19 -0.40 -12.59
C VAL A 158 -1.74 -0.04 -13.99
N ILE A 159 -0.49 0.41 -14.12
CA ILE A 159 0.10 0.87 -15.39
C ILE A 159 1.22 -0.02 -15.90
N ALA A 160 1.79 -0.89 -15.05
CA ALA A 160 2.75 -1.89 -15.48
C ALA A 160 2.80 -3.08 -14.53
N ILE A 161 3.02 -4.28 -15.06
CA ILE A 161 3.34 -5.50 -14.30
C ILE A 161 4.57 -6.13 -14.94
N LYS A 162 5.62 -6.39 -14.14
CA LYS A 162 6.91 -6.92 -14.61
C LYS A 162 7.53 -6.11 -15.76
N GLY A 163 7.35 -4.80 -15.74
CA GLY A 163 7.81 -3.90 -16.78
C GLY A 163 6.96 -3.89 -18.06
N ILE A 164 5.93 -4.72 -18.15
CA ILE A 164 4.99 -4.74 -19.28
C ILE A 164 3.93 -3.66 -19.04
N PRO A 165 3.79 -2.66 -19.92
CA PRO A 165 2.76 -1.64 -19.80
C PRO A 165 1.36 -2.27 -19.90
N ILE A 166 0.48 -1.86 -19.01
CA ILE A 166 -0.94 -2.21 -19.01
C ILE A 166 -1.75 -1.00 -18.56
N ASP A 167 -3.04 -1.06 -18.71
CA ASP A 167 -3.97 -0.11 -18.11
C ASP A 167 -5.16 -0.91 -17.56
N ALA A 168 -5.20 -1.02 -16.22
CA ALA A 168 -6.22 -1.80 -15.55
C ALA A 168 -6.61 -1.20 -14.20
N SER A 169 -7.91 -1.23 -13.89
CA SER A 169 -8.39 -0.99 -12.53
C SER A 169 -8.24 -2.27 -11.72
N LEU A 170 -7.87 -2.15 -10.44
CA LEU A 170 -7.87 -3.28 -9.51
C LEU A 170 -9.26 -3.42 -8.89
N GLY A 171 -9.97 -4.49 -9.25
CA GLY A 171 -11.27 -4.84 -8.70
C GLY A 171 -11.17 -5.83 -7.54
N ALA A 172 -12.32 -6.10 -6.89
CA ALA A 172 -12.41 -7.06 -5.80
C ALA A 172 -12.12 -8.50 -6.27
N HIS A 173 -12.45 -8.81 -7.51
CA HIS A 173 -12.22 -10.11 -8.15
C HIS A 173 -11.50 -9.90 -9.46
N MET A 174 -10.29 -10.44 -9.57
CA MET A 174 -9.45 -10.33 -10.77
C MET A 174 -8.77 -11.65 -11.07
N LEU A 175 -8.63 -11.95 -12.34
CA LEU A 175 -7.86 -13.09 -12.81
C LEU A 175 -6.60 -12.56 -13.51
N TYR A 176 -5.42 -12.84 -12.94
CA TYR A 176 -4.15 -12.54 -13.54
C TYR A 176 -3.52 -13.78 -14.15
N ILE A 177 -3.38 -13.81 -15.48
CA ILE A 177 -2.85 -14.96 -16.23
C ILE A 177 -1.56 -14.54 -16.92
N THR A 178 -0.51 -15.36 -16.76
CA THR A 178 0.68 -15.29 -17.58
C THR A 178 0.72 -16.49 -18.53
N ASN A 179 0.84 -16.23 -19.81
CA ASN A 179 0.92 -17.26 -20.83
C ASN A 179 2.25 -17.16 -21.61
N ARG A 180 2.72 -18.32 -22.09
CA ARG A 180 3.65 -18.37 -23.22
C ARG A 180 2.79 -18.27 -24.47
N ASP A 181 2.90 -17.21 -25.24
CA ASP A 181 2.07 -16.93 -26.42
C ASP A 181 1.90 -18.19 -27.30
N LYS A 182 0.83 -18.94 -27.01
CA LYS A 182 0.43 -20.15 -27.72
C LYS A 182 -0.98 -19.96 -28.24
N PRO A 183 -1.27 -20.34 -29.50
CA PRO A 183 -2.61 -20.31 -30.04
C PRO A 183 -3.60 -21.11 -29.17
N GLY A 184 -4.84 -20.63 -29.05
CA GLY A 184 -5.93 -21.34 -28.40
C GLY A 184 -6.17 -21.01 -26.92
N LEU A 185 -5.27 -20.30 -26.22
CA LEU A 185 -5.48 -19.99 -24.80
C LEU A 185 -6.75 -19.16 -24.54
N ILE A 186 -6.98 -18.13 -25.35
CA ILE A 186 -8.15 -17.24 -25.18
C ILE A 186 -9.45 -18.03 -25.40
N GLY A 187 -9.47 -18.90 -26.41
CA GLY A 187 -10.62 -19.77 -26.65
C GLY A 187 -10.89 -20.74 -25.50
N ALA A 188 -9.85 -21.42 -25.03
CA ALA A 188 -9.96 -22.35 -23.90
C ALA A 188 -10.39 -21.62 -22.60
N LEU A 189 -9.84 -20.44 -22.34
CA LEU A 189 -10.22 -19.63 -21.19
C LEU A 189 -11.66 -19.13 -21.29
N GLY A 190 -12.09 -18.67 -22.48
CA GLY A 190 -13.46 -18.23 -22.73
C GLY A 190 -14.48 -19.34 -22.53
N THR A 191 -14.19 -20.56 -23.00
CA THR A 191 -15.03 -21.72 -22.75
C THR A 191 -15.13 -22.05 -21.26
N LEU A 192 -13.99 -22.06 -20.55
CA LEU A 192 -13.95 -22.38 -19.11
C LEU A 192 -14.69 -21.36 -18.23
N LEU A 193 -14.72 -20.07 -18.64
CA LEU A 193 -15.39 -19.01 -17.88
C LEU A 193 -16.84 -18.78 -18.31
N GLY A 194 -17.27 -19.36 -19.46
CA GLY A 194 -18.61 -19.21 -20.01
C GLY A 194 -19.58 -20.34 -19.63
N ASP A 195 -19.06 -21.44 -19.07
CA ASP A 195 -19.81 -22.55 -18.47
C ASP A 195 -20.04 -22.30 -16.97
#